data_fd369e330e38e1f0bbef6a15059d26ce
#
_entry.id   fd369e330e38e1f0bbef6a15059d26ce
#
_cell.length_a   1.000
_cell.length_b   1.000
_cell.length_c   1.000
_cell.angle_alpha   90.00
_cell.angle_beta   90.00
_cell.angle_gamma   90.00
#
_symmetry.space_group_name_H-M   'P 1'
#
loop_
_entity.id
_entity.type
_entity.pdbx_description
1 polymer ?
#
loop_
_entity_poly.entity_id
_entity_poly.type
_entity_poly.pdbx_seq_one_letter_code
_entity_poly.pdbx_strand_id
1 'polypeptide(L)'
;MKSFLLSFSLRVLIGLSIGLSISLTPVSSVNAQEIYQIDDIQVLGLQRVSAATVFASIDVKANSEVSDVQLQKAIRDLFATGFFDDVTIGQDNKVLIIKVKERPVISRIVLEGNKIIENEPLLEGLKSIGLFEGEVFKQSALEAISKQLNFQYGALGRYSAEIKTLTKLQGNNQIIVGIRINEGRVAKIKHINIVGNKAFKEEKLQGLFELNKTGTWSWITGNDKYARELLSADLEKLTSYYLDRGYLNFRVKSTQVSLSPDKETVFITVNLSEGKKLYIGEIIIAGEPILPEKNIRALISISEGDVFSQLLVTQSESVVQRALGNEGYSSASISGIPEVVEMSLRADED
;
A
#
# COMPACT_ATOMS: atom_id res chain seq x y z
N MET A 1 6.05 -34.82 27.93
CA MET A 1 5.48 -36.03 28.60
C MET A 1 4.00 -36.14 28.27
N LYS A 2 3.58 -37.31 27.82
CA LYS A 2 2.23 -37.83 27.50
C LYS A 2 1.69 -37.46 26.11
N SER A 3 2.07 -38.32 25.19
CA SER A 3 1.41 -38.67 23.94
C SER A 3 0.06 -39.35 24.19
N PHE A 4 -0.96 -39.05 23.39
CA PHE A 4 -2.17 -39.87 23.31
C PHE A 4 -2.30 -40.38 21.87
N LEU A 5 -2.01 -41.65 21.70
CA LEU A 5 -2.30 -42.44 20.50
C LEU A 5 -3.71 -43.01 20.66
N LEU A 6 -4.61 -42.76 19.72
CA LEU A 6 -5.87 -43.45 19.55
C LEU A 6 -5.76 -44.37 18.33
N SER A 7 -5.69 -45.67 18.62
CA SER A 7 -5.78 -46.74 17.65
C SER A 7 -7.25 -46.98 17.29
N PHE A 8 -7.60 -46.99 15.99
CA PHE A 8 -8.88 -47.46 15.49
C PHE A 8 -8.70 -48.82 14.83
N SER A 9 -9.24 -49.85 15.48
CA SER A 9 -9.25 -51.23 14.99
C SER A 9 -10.39 -51.42 13.97
N LEU A 10 -10.04 -51.81 12.77
CA LEU A 10 -10.95 -52.23 11.69
C LEU A 10 -11.39 -53.69 11.94
N ARG A 11 -12.67 -53.92 12.25
CA ARG A 11 -13.29 -55.24 12.21
C ARG A 11 -13.98 -55.45 10.89
N VAL A 12 -13.47 -56.36 10.08
CA VAL A 12 -14.11 -56.86 8.87
C VAL A 12 -15.19 -57.90 9.28
N LEU A 13 -16.42 -57.62 8.98
CA LEU A 13 -17.51 -58.58 9.05
C LEU A 13 -17.95 -58.91 7.63
N ILE A 14 -17.63 -60.13 7.17
CA ILE A 14 -18.13 -60.68 5.91
C ILE A 14 -19.54 -61.17 6.17
N GLY A 15 -20.52 -60.48 5.64
CA GLY A 15 -21.92 -60.88 5.58
C GLY A 15 -22.35 -61.09 4.14
N LEU A 16 -22.62 -62.34 3.80
CA LEU A 16 -23.19 -62.81 2.56
C LEU A 16 -24.65 -62.36 2.52
N SER A 17 -25.07 -61.50 1.58
CA SER A 17 -26.48 -61.19 1.31
C SER A 17 -26.75 -60.96 -0.18
N ILE A 18 -27.51 -61.83 -0.65
CA ILE A 18 -28.37 -61.95 -1.82
C ILE A 18 -28.69 -60.61 -2.52
N GLY A 19 -28.41 -60.63 -3.83
CA GLY A 19 -28.66 -59.48 -4.72
C GLY A 19 -30.12 -59.09 -4.84
N LEU A 20 -30.40 -57.85 -4.54
CA LEU A 20 -31.58 -57.15 -5.05
C LEU A 20 -31.03 -55.88 -5.79
N SER A 21 -30.92 -56.00 -7.10
CA SER A 21 -30.49 -54.88 -7.97
C SER A 21 -31.58 -53.83 -8.01
N ILE A 22 -31.56 -52.89 -7.07
CA ILE A 22 -32.34 -51.67 -7.20
C ILE A 22 -31.55 -50.77 -8.14
N SER A 23 -31.96 -50.67 -9.38
CA SER A 23 -31.52 -49.68 -10.34
C SER A 23 -31.92 -48.28 -9.81
N LEU A 24 -30.99 -47.60 -9.09
CA LEU A 24 -31.09 -46.15 -8.85
C LEU A 24 -30.95 -45.48 -10.22
N THR A 25 -32.03 -45.14 -10.86
CA THR A 25 -32.02 -44.13 -11.91
C THR A 25 -31.66 -42.79 -11.25
N PRO A 26 -30.64 -42.09 -11.75
CA PRO A 26 -30.40 -40.73 -11.26
C PRO A 26 -31.63 -39.91 -11.64
N VAL A 27 -32.39 -39.47 -10.65
CA VAL A 27 -33.39 -38.42 -10.84
C VAL A 27 -32.58 -37.17 -11.15
N SER A 28 -32.36 -36.92 -12.43
CA SER A 28 -31.92 -35.60 -12.89
C SER A 28 -33.03 -34.64 -12.49
N SER A 29 -32.80 -33.86 -11.43
CA SER A 29 -33.60 -32.70 -11.14
C SER A 29 -33.44 -31.74 -12.32
N VAL A 30 -34.34 -31.89 -13.30
CA VAL A 30 -34.55 -30.87 -14.32
C VAL A 30 -35.08 -29.68 -13.53
N ASN A 31 -34.21 -28.67 -13.28
CA ASN A 31 -34.68 -27.36 -12.87
C ASN A 31 -35.58 -26.88 -14.01
N ALA A 32 -36.89 -27.02 -13.83
CA ALA A 32 -37.87 -26.45 -14.74
C ALA A 32 -37.60 -24.93 -14.72
N GLN A 33 -37.04 -24.43 -15.78
CA GLN A 33 -36.81 -23.00 -15.96
C GLN A 33 -38.20 -22.40 -16.17
N GLU A 34 -38.70 -21.67 -15.19
CA GLU A 34 -39.97 -20.98 -15.33
C GLU A 34 -39.90 -19.99 -16.47
N ILE A 35 -40.80 -20.08 -17.42
CA ILE A 35 -40.92 -19.21 -18.59
C ILE A 35 -42.17 -18.38 -18.43
N TYR A 36 -42.05 -17.09 -18.49
CA TYR A 36 -43.13 -16.12 -18.35
C TYR A 36 -43.44 -15.48 -19.70
N GLN A 37 -44.69 -15.49 -20.08
CA GLN A 37 -45.14 -14.74 -21.25
C GLN A 37 -45.41 -13.30 -20.86
N ILE A 38 -44.71 -12.35 -21.48
CA ILE A 38 -44.76 -10.93 -21.20
C ILE A 38 -45.40 -10.20 -22.39
N ASP A 39 -46.58 -9.63 -22.20
CA ASP A 39 -47.27 -8.82 -23.23
C ASP A 39 -46.83 -7.35 -23.15
N ASP A 40 -46.51 -6.81 -21.95
CA ASP A 40 -46.08 -5.42 -21.74
C ASP A 40 -45.06 -5.29 -20.62
N ILE A 41 -44.27 -4.18 -20.60
CA ILE A 41 -43.30 -3.89 -19.58
C ILE A 41 -43.54 -2.49 -19.00
N GLN A 42 -43.78 -2.43 -17.71
CA GLN A 42 -44.01 -1.20 -16.98
C GLN A 42 -42.84 -0.87 -16.04
N VAL A 43 -42.32 0.36 -16.10
CA VAL A 43 -41.24 0.82 -15.22
C VAL A 43 -41.80 1.84 -14.24
N LEU A 44 -41.61 1.59 -12.94
CA LEU A 44 -42.07 2.43 -11.85
C LEU A 44 -40.90 2.97 -11.03
N GLY A 45 -41.04 4.20 -10.51
CA GLY A 45 -40.05 4.79 -9.63
C GLY A 45 -39.00 5.67 -10.31
N LEU A 46 -39.12 5.86 -11.64
CA LEU A 46 -38.26 6.78 -12.39
C LEU A 46 -38.52 8.22 -12.00
N GLN A 47 -37.47 9.02 -11.87
CA GLN A 47 -37.51 10.45 -11.58
C GLN A 47 -36.71 11.27 -12.60
N ARG A 48 -35.51 10.83 -12.92
CA ARG A 48 -34.53 11.52 -13.80
C ARG A 48 -34.08 10.63 -14.95
N VAL A 49 -33.98 9.33 -14.71
CA VAL A 49 -33.62 8.35 -15.72
C VAL A 49 -34.83 8.11 -16.63
N SER A 50 -34.63 8.12 -17.95
CA SER A 50 -35.72 7.86 -18.89
C SER A 50 -36.06 6.36 -18.93
N ALA A 51 -37.32 6.03 -19.21
CA ALA A 51 -37.72 4.63 -19.43
C ALA A 51 -36.95 4.01 -20.61
N ALA A 52 -36.61 4.79 -21.63
CA ALA A 52 -35.80 4.34 -22.75
C ALA A 52 -34.40 3.86 -22.31
N THR A 53 -33.79 4.54 -21.33
CA THR A 53 -32.50 4.13 -20.75
C THR A 53 -32.62 2.76 -20.04
N VAL A 54 -33.73 2.51 -19.33
CA VAL A 54 -34.00 1.23 -18.69
C VAL A 54 -34.14 0.14 -19.73
N PHE A 55 -34.95 0.37 -20.75
CA PHE A 55 -35.20 -0.62 -21.84
C PHE A 55 -33.93 -0.91 -22.66
N ALA A 56 -33.04 0.10 -22.87
CA ALA A 56 -31.77 -0.09 -23.54
C ALA A 56 -30.77 -0.91 -22.74
N SER A 57 -30.94 -0.96 -21.41
CA SER A 57 -30.02 -1.64 -20.50
C SER A 57 -30.37 -3.10 -20.23
N ILE A 58 -31.56 -3.57 -20.68
CA ILE A 58 -32.04 -4.94 -20.44
C ILE A 58 -32.31 -5.65 -21.75
N ASP A 59 -32.10 -6.96 -21.74
CA ASP A 59 -32.43 -7.84 -22.89
C ASP A 59 -33.77 -8.54 -22.65
N VAL A 60 -34.82 -7.73 -22.39
CA VAL A 60 -36.21 -8.18 -22.21
C VAL A 60 -37.11 -7.30 -23.05
N LYS A 61 -38.00 -7.91 -23.84
CA LYS A 61 -38.90 -7.19 -24.76
C LYS A 61 -40.37 -7.51 -24.46
N ALA A 62 -41.26 -6.56 -24.73
CA ALA A 62 -42.68 -6.83 -24.72
C ALA A 62 -43.06 -7.84 -25.84
N ASN A 63 -44.10 -8.56 -25.64
CA ASN A 63 -44.56 -9.66 -26.51
C ASN A 63 -43.53 -10.79 -26.71
N SER A 64 -42.80 -11.14 -25.64
CA SER A 64 -41.82 -12.22 -25.66
C SER A 64 -41.96 -13.16 -24.46
N GLU A 65 -41.34 -14.33 -24.57
CA GLU A 65 -41.16 -15.26 -23.46
C GLU A 65 -39.85 -14.95 -22.74
N VAL A 66 -39.89 -14.89 -21.41
CA VAL A 66 -38.77 -14.52 -20.58
C VAL A 66 -38.56 -15.54 -19.47
N SER A 67 -37.37 -16.01 -19.29
CA SER A 67 -36.99 -16.94 -18.22
C SER A 67 -36.50 -16.21 -16.96
N ASP A 68 -36.53 -16.90 -15.81
CA ASP A 68 -35.93 -16.39 -14.54
C ASP A 68 -34.49 -15.96 -14.71
N VAL A 69 -33.71 -16.67 -15.52
CA VAL A 69 -32.27 -16.31 -15.75
C VAL A 69 -32.16 -14.97 -16.46
N GLN A 70 -33.07 -14.70 -17.43
CA GLN A 70 -33.09 -13.39 -18.12
C GLN A 70 -33.55 -12.28 -17.19
N LEU A 71 -34.52 -12.52 -16.30
CA LEU A 71 -34.98 -11.55 -15.31
C LEU A 71 -33.84 -11.21 -14.31
N GLN A 72 -33.15 -12.24 -13.82
CA GLN A 72 -31.98 -12.03 -12.95
C GLN A 72 -30.84 -11.28 -13.65
N LYS A 73 -30.62 -11.55 -14.95
CA LYS A 73 -29.66 -10.80 -15.77
C LYS A 73 -30.10 -9.35 -15.91
N ALA A 74 -31.37 -9.09 -16.21
CA ALA A 74 -31.91 -7.74 -16.33
C ALA A 74 -31.72 -6.93 -15.03
N ILE A 75 -31.94 -7.55 -13.87
CA ILE A 75 -31.63 -6.89 -12.56
C ILE A 75 -30.16 -6.54 -12.46
N ARG A 76 -29.26 -7.46 -12.77
CA ARG A 76 -27.80 -7.20 -12.73
C ARG A 76 -27.39 -6.11 -13.71
N ASP A 77 -27.92 -6.14 -14.92
CA ASP A 77 -27.62 -5.16 -15.97
C ASP A 77 -28.08 -3.75 -15.55
N LEU A 78 -29.25 -3.62 -14.94
CA LEU A 78 -29.75 -2.35 -14.38
C LEU A 78 -28.89 -1.87 -13.22
N PHE A 79 -28.47 -2.72 -12.29
CA PHE A 79 -27.53 -2.35 -11.24
C PHE A 79 -26.17 -1.93 -11.80
N ALA A 80 -25.70 -2.60 -12.86
CA ALA A 80 -24.43 -2.30 -13.51
C ALA A 80 -24.39 -0.90 -14.15
N THR A 81 -25.57 -0.34 -14.53
CA THR A 81 -25.65 1.06 -15.00
C THR A 81 -25.19 2.09 -13.94
N GLY A 82 -25.27 1.71 -12.65
CA GLY A 82 -24.94 2.58 -11.53
C GLY A 82 -26.03 3.61 -11.18
N PHE A 83 -27.10 3.72 -11.93
CA PHE A 83 -28.18 4.70 -11.70
C PHE A 83 -29.13 4.34 -10.56
N PHE A 84 -29.22 3.08 -10.21
CA PHE A 84 -30.24 2.58 -9.29
C PHE A 84 -29.62 2.12 -7.96
N ASP A 85 -30.30 2.46 -6.88
CA ASP A 85 -30.01 2.02 -5.52
C ASP A 85 -30.73 0.69 -5.21
N ASP A 86 -31.93 0.51 -5.82
CA ASP A 86 -32.70 -0.71 -5.74
C ASP A 86 -33.43 -1.00 -7.05
N VAL A 87 -33.53 -2.30 -7.39
CA VAL A 87 -34.23 -2.80 -8.57
C VAL A 87 -34.96 -4.06 -8.17
N THR A 88 -36.28 -4.04 -8.37
CA THR A 88 -37.15 -5.21 -8.14
C THR A 88 -37.93 -5.48 -9.39
N ILE A 89 -37.98 -6.73 -9.83
CA ILE A 89 -38.79 -7.17 -10.96
C ILE A 89 -39.89 -8.10 -10.43
N GLY A 90 -41.12 -7.82 -10.80
CA GLY A 90 -42.27 -8.64 -10.52
C GLY A 90 -43.16 -8.77 -11.75
N GLN A 91 -44.13 -9.66 -11.70
CA GLN A 91 -45.13 -9.84 -12.76
C GLN A 91 -46.53 -9.69 -12.19
N ASP A 92 -47.35 -8.97 -12.89
CA ASP A 92 -48.79 -8.92 -12.64
C ASP A 92 -49.54 -9.34 -13.92
N ASN A 93 -50.15 -10.52 -13.88
CA ASN A 93 -50.69 -11.20 -15.07
C ASN A 93 -49.57 -11.39 -16.13
N LYS A 94 -49.65 -10.70 -17.28
CA LYS A 94 -48.67 -10.73 -18.37
C LYS A 94 -47.85 -9.41 -18.48
N VAL A 95 -47.97 -8.54 -17.49
CA VAL A 95 -47.22 -7.30 -17.45
C VAL A 95 -46.00 -7.46 -16.51
N LEU A 96 -44.82 -7.25 -17.06
CA LEU A 96 -43.58 -7.20 -16.27
C LEU A 96 -43.47 -5.85 -15.62
N ILE A 97 -43.42 -5.81 -14.27
CA ILE A 97 -43.29 -4.58 -13.50
C ILE A 97 -41.86 -4.46 -12.98
N ILE A 98 -41.13 -3.51 -13.50
CA ILE A 98 -39.75 -3.14 -13.03
C ILE A 98 -39.87 -1.94 -12.11
N LYS A 99 -39.69 -2.17 -10.80
CA LYS A 99 -39.65 -1.10 -9.82
C LYS A 99 -38.19 -0.71 -9.56
N VAL A 100 -37.88 0.56 -9.74
CA VAL A 100 -36.53 1.06 -9.51
C VAL A 100 -36.54 2.19 -8.47
N LYS A 101 -35.46 2.28 -7.72
CA LYS A 101 -35.15 3.43 -6.86
C LYS A 101 -33.88 4.07 -7.37
N GLU A 102 -33.98 5.26 -7.94
CA GLU A 102 -32.82 5.97 -8.48
C GLU A 102 -31.88 6.43 -7.38
N ARG A 103 -30.59 6.33 -7.62
CA ARG A 103 -29.58 6.98 -6.78
C ARG A 103 -29.69 8.50 -6.88
N PRO A 104 -29.55 9.22 -5.78
CA PRO A 104 -29.53 10.67 -5.83
C PRO A 104 -28.30 11.18 -6.59
N VAL A 105 -28.40 12.39 -7.12
CA VAL A 105 -27.30 13.09 -7.78
C VAL A 105 -26.77 14.15 -6.86
N ILE A 106 -25.44 14.30 -6.84
CA ILE A 106 -24.76 15.30 -6.04
C ILE A 106 -25.09 16.68 -6.57
N SER A 107 -25.85 17.47 -5.79
CA SER A 107 -26.19 18.86 -6.15
C SER A 107 -25.08 19.82 -5.77
N ARG A 108 -24.36 19.54 -4.68
CA ARG A 108 -23.26 20.38 -4.20
C ARG A 108 -22.36 19.60 -3.25
N ILE A 109 -21.05 19.95 -3.29
CA ILE A 109 -20.07 19.50 -2.30
C ILE A 109 -19.67 20.68 -1.43
N VAL A 110 -19.68 20.49 -0.11
CA VAL A 110 -19.29 21.50 0.88
C VAL A 110 -18.08 20.99 1.63
N LEU A 111 -16.97 21.73 1.55
CA LEU A 111 -15.73 21.47 2.28
C LEU A 111 -15.64 22.46 3.44
N GLU A 112 -15.35 21.96 4.65
CA GLU A 112 -15.22 22.79 5.84
C GLU A 112 -14.00 22.35 6.66
N GLY A 113 -13.21 23.32 7.13
CA GLY A 113 -12.15 23.09 8.12
C GLY A 113 -10.77 22.74 7.53
N ASN A 114 -10.66 22.56 6.23
CA ASN A 114 -9.39 22.41 5.53
C ASN A 114 -8.69 23.77 5.43
N LYS A 115 -7.45 23.82 5.94
CA LYS A 115 -6.62 25.05 5.95
C LYS A 115 -5.28 24.81 5.28
N ILE A 116 -4.76 23.59 5.38
CA ILE A 116 -3.44 23.20 4.84
C ILE A 116 -3.57 22.78 3.38
N ILE A 117 -4.63 22.03 3.06
CA ILE A 117 -4.92 21.65 1.67
C ILE A 117 -6.05 22.56 1.21
N GLU A 118 -5.80 23.34 0.17
CA GLU A 118 -6.77 24.25 -0.41
C GLU A 118 -7.95 23.52 -1.04
N ASN A 119 -9.05 24.25 -1.33
CA ASN A 119 -10.27 23.65 -1.85
C ASN A 119 -10.08 23.04 -3.24
N GLU A 120 -9.37 23.72 -4.13
CA GLU A 120 -9.19 23.30 -5.51
C GLU A 120 -8.52 21.92 -5.62
N PRO A 121 -7.35 21.65 -5.00
CA PRO A 121 -6.74 20.31 -5.01
C PRO A 121 -7.63 19.25 -4.37
N LEU A 122 -8.40 19.59 -3.33
CA LEU A 122 -9.35 18.67 -2.73
C LEU A 122 -10.48 18.31 -3.68
N LEU A 123 -11.08 19.30 -4.35
CA LEU A 123 -12.17 19.09 -5.32
C LEU A 123 -11.70 18.30 -6.54
N GLU A 124 -10.47 18.53 -7.03
CA GLU A 124 -9.88 17.72 -8.09
C GLU A 124 -9.67 16.27 -7.67
N GLY A 125 -9.16 16.05 -6.45
CA GLY A 125 -9.04 14.72 -5.86
C GLY A 125 -10.39 14.01 -5.71
N LEU A 126 -11.43 14.73 -5.28
CA LEU A 126 -12.80 14.22 -5.20
C LEU A 126 -13.33 13.84 -6.59
N LYS A 127 -13.11 14.68 -7.59
CA LYS A 127 -13.53 14.43 -8.97
C LYS A 127 -12.88 13.19 -9.56
N SER A 128 -11.61 12.94 -9.27
CA SER A 128 -10.88 11.77 -9.77
C SER A 128 -11.46 10.43 -9.31
N ILE A 129 -12.19 10.42 -8.19
CA ILE A 129 -12.86 9.24 -7.64
C ILE A 129 -14.38 9.22 -7.91
N GLY A 130 -14.87 10.11 -8.77
CA GLY A 130 -16.28 10.20 -9.16
C GLY A 130 -17.17 10.89 -8.14
N LEU A 131 -16.62 11.80 -7.31
CA LEU A 131 -17.39 12.59 -6.36
C LEU A 131 -17.34 14.07 -6.79
N PHE A 132 -18.30 14.50 -7.61
CA PHE A 132 -18.42 15.87 -8.11
C PHE A 132 -19.88 16.25 -8.37
N GLU A 133 -20.15 17.53 -8.51
CA GLU A 133 -21.50 18.06 -8.75
C GLU A 133 -22.06 17.56 -10.09
N GLY A 134 -23.27 17.05 -10.08
CA GLY A 134 -23.91 16.44 -11.24
C GLY A 134 -23.72 14.93 -11.37
N GLU A 135 -22.81 14.32 -10.61
CA GLU A 135 -22.56 12.87 -10.65
C GLU A 135 -23.54 12.10 -9.75
N VAL A 136 -23.78 10.85 -10.10
CA VAL A 136 -24.59 9.94 -9.28
C VAL A 136 -23.87 9.62 -7.99
N PHE A 137 -24.51 9.83 -6.86
CA PHE A 137 -23.94 9.58 -5.55
C PHE A 137 -23.74 8.09 -5.29
N LYS A 138 -22.52 7.74 -4.89
CA LYS A 138 -22.14 6.39 -4.46
C LYS A 138 -21.57 6.44 -3.06
N GLN A 139 -22.16 5.71 -2.13
CA GLN A 139 -21.70 5.65 -0.74
C GLN A 139 -20.24 5.16 -0.64
N SER A 140 -19.84 4.22 -1.50
CA SER A 140 -18.47 3.72 -1.55
C SER A 140 -17.43 4.79 -1.91
N ALA A 141 -17.77 5.75 -2.76
CA ALA A 141 -16.90 6.88 -3.08
C ALA A 141 -16.68 7.79 -1.86
N LEU A 142 -17.73 7.99 -1.05
CA LEU A 142 -17.65 8.79 0.17
C LEU A 142 -16.75 8.11 1.24
N GLU A 143 -16.79 6.79 1.33
CA GLU A 143 -15.91 6.03 2.22
C GLU A 143 -14.46 6.05 1.74
N ALA A 144 -14.26 5.93 0.42
CA ALA A 144 -12.94 5.99 -0.18
C ALA A 144 -12.26 7.34 0.08
N ILE A 145 -13.00 8.46 -0.02
CA ILE A 145 -12.43 9.78 0.21
C ILE A 145 -11.99 9.97 1.66
N SER A 146 -12.76 9.48 2.63
CA SER A 146 -12.38 9.58 4.03
C SER A 146 -11.04 8.89 4.31
N LYS A 147 -10.82 7.72 3.70
CA LYS A 147 -9.54 6.99 3.78
C LYS A 147 -8.41 7.76 3.10
N GLN A 148 -8.67 8.27 1.89
CA GLN A 148 -7.68 9.01 1.10
C GLN A 148 -7.24 10.30 1.79
N LEU A 149 -8.18 11.08 2.32
CA LEU A 149 -7.87 12.30 3.07
C LEU A 149 -7.11 12.01 4.36
N ASN A 150 -7.50 10.98 5.13
CA ASN A 150 -6.73 10.56 6.31
C ASN A 150 -5.30 10.15 5.94
N PHE A 151 -5.10 9.49 4.80
CA PHE A 151 -3.76 9.16 4.30
C PHE A 151 -2.97 10.43 3.95
N GLN A 152 -3.55 11.38 3.22
CA GLN A 152 -2.91 12.65 2.85
C GLN A 152 -2.53 13.50 4.07
N TYR A 153 -3.44 13.66 5.02
CA TYR A 153 -3.14 14.35 6.28
C TYR A 153 -2.08 13.61 7.11
N GLY A 154 -2.12 12.27 7.10
CA GLY A 154 -1.08 11.45 7.73
C GLY A 154 0.30 11.66 7.10
N ALA A 155 0.40 11.78 5.77
CA ALA A 155 1.65 12.11 5.07
C ALA A 155 2.19 13.49 5.46
N LEU A 156 1.29 14.43 5.81
CA LEU A 156 1.65 15.74 6.37
C LEU A 156 1.94 15.71 7.89
N GLY A 157 2.05 14.51 8.48
CA GLY A 157 2.29 14.33 9.92
C GLY A 157 1.08 14.61 10.81
N ARG A 158 -0.12 14.76 10.26
CA ARG A 158 -1.35 15.07 11.00
C ARG A 158 -2.18 13.81 11.24
N TYR A 159 -1.64 12.92 12.06
CA TYR A 159 -2.26 11.62 12.35
C TYR A 159 -3.55 11.72 13.18
N SER A 160 -3.77 12.85 13.85
CA SER A 160 -4.99 13.17 14.61
C SER A 160 -6.08 13.81 13.75
N ALA A 161 -5.88 13.94 12.43
CA ALA A 161 -6.91 14.46 11.55
C ALA A 161 -8.17 13.60 11.58
N GLU A 162 -9.32 14.25 11.64
CA GLU A 162 -10.64 13.61 11.60
C GLU A 162 -11.43 14.11 10.40
N ILE A 163 -11.86 13.17 9.57
CA ILE A 163 -12.68 13.46 8.40
C ILE A 163 -14.09 12.94 8.67
N LYS A 164 -15.05 13.86 8.74
CA LYS A 164 -16.47 13.53 8.93
C LYS A 164 -17.22 13.86 7.66
N THR A 165 -17.88 12.87 7.10
CA THR A 165 -18.71 13.02 5.92
C THR A 165 -20.18 13.04 6.32
N LEU A 166 -20.94 13.94 5.74
CA LEU A 166 -22.35 14.14 5.98
C LEU A 166 -23.08 14.20 4.65
N THR A 167 -24.26 13.62 4.59
CA THR A 167 -25.11 13.70 3.40
C THR A 167 -26.48 14.23 3.79
N LYS A 168 -27.02 15.12 2.95
CA LYS A 168 -28.36 15.68 3.14
C LYS A 168 -29.15 15.55 1.85
N LEU A 169 -30.20 14.74 1.88
CA LEU A 169 -31.14 14.64 0.76
C LEU A 169 -31.90 15.96 0.58
N GLN A 170 -32.10 16.33 -0.67
CA GLN A 170 -32.93 17.43 -1.09
C GLN A 170 -34.08 16.92 -1.98
N GLY A 171 -35.03 17.79 -2.31
CA GLY A 171 -36.04 17.49 -3.33
C GLY A 171 -35.43 17.10 -4.67
N ASN A 172 -36.22 16.49 -5.55
CA ASN A 172 -35.81 16.07 -6.91
C ASN A 172 -34.67 15.06 -6.95
N ASN A 173 -34.63 14.14 -5.96
CA ASN A 173 -33.60 13.09 -5.86
C ASN A 173 -32.17 13.63 -5.94
N GLN A 174 -31.92 14.74 -5.22
CA GLN A 174 -30.60 15.38 -5.11
C GLN A 174 -30.03 15.21 -3.69
N ILE A 175 -28.71 15.25 -3.59
CA ILE A 175 -28.00 15.13 -2.33
C ILE A 175 -26.88 16.18 -2.22
N ILE A 176 -26.78 16.81 -1.06
CA ILE A 176 -25.61 17.62 -0.68
C ILE A 176 -24.64 16.69 0.06
N VAL A 177 -23.37 16.76 -0.32
CA VAL A 177 -22.28 16.06 0.36
C VAL A 177 -21.46 17.09 1.13
N GLY A 178 -21.44 16.98 2.45
CA GLY A 178 -20.59 17.77 3.35
C GLY A 178 -19.38 16.97 3.77
N ILE A 179 -18.19 17.53 3.69
CA ILE A 179 -16.94 16.95 4.18
C ILE A 179 -16.35 17.93 5.17
N ARG A 180 -16.44 17.59 6.44
CA ARG A 180 -15.87 18.39 7.53
C ARG A 180 -14.55 17.79 7.95
N ILE A 181 -13.52 18.61 7.93
CA ILE A 181 -12.14 18.24 8.19
C ILE A 181 -11.70 18.95 9.47
N ASN A 182 -11.33 18.17 10.47
CA ASN A 182 -10.56 18.67 11.60
C ASN A 182 -9.11 18.18 11.38
N GLU A 183 -8.23 19.08 11.00
CA GLU A 183 -6.87 18.73 10.60
C GLU A 183 -5.99 18.25 11.76
N GLY A 184 -6.42 18.48 13.00
CA GLY A 184 -5.62 18.15 14.19
C GLY A 184 -4.30 18.90 14.25
N ARG A 185 -3.37 18.38 15.06
CA ARG A 185 -2.01 18.91 15.18
C ARG A 185 -1.00 18.03 14.46
N VAL A 186 0.12 18.63 14.06
CA VAL A 186 1.25 17.87 13.53
C VAL A 186 1.89 17.07 14.68
N ALA A 187 2.07 15.78 14.48
CA ALA A 187 2.68 14.90 15.45
C ALA A 187 4.18 15.24 15.62
N LYS A 188 4.61 15.39 16.86
CA LYS A 188 5.97 15.78 17.22
C LYS A 188 6.77 14.63 17.78
N ILE A 189 8.03 14.55 17.41
CA ILE A 189 8.95 13.52 17.89
C ILE A 189 9.34 13.84 19.33
N LYS A 190 9.04 12.92 20.24
CA LYS A 190 9.42 13.02 21.65
C LYS A 190 10.73 12.29 21.94
N HIS A 191 10.90 11.11 21.37
CA HIS A 191 12.10 10.29 21.52
C HIS A 191 12.45 9.58 20.23
N ILE A 192 13.76 9.53 19.95
CA ILE A 192 14.38 8.63 18.98
C ILE A 192 15.30 7.73 19.80
N ASN A 193 15.03 6.46 19.86
CA ASN A 193 15.78 5.47 20.60
C ASN A 193 16.54 4.55 19.62
N ILE A 194 17.84 4.41 19.80
CA ILE A 194 18.70 3.56 18.97
C ILE A 194 19.20 2.40 19.83
N VAL A 195 18.86 1.19 19.43
CA VAL A 195 19.14 -0.04 20.19
C VAL A 195 20.08 -0.95 19.40
N GLY A 196 21.08 -1.49 20.07
CA GLY A 196 22.09 -2.39 19.48
C GLY A 196 23.40 -1.71 19.12
N ASN A 197 23.50 -0.39 19.33
CA ASN A 197 24.73 0.37 19.19
C ASN A 197 25.68 0.06 20.36
N LYS A 198 26.92 -0.31 20.05
CA LYS A 198 28.00 -0.58 21.00
C LYS A 198 29.24 0.26 20.68
N ALA A 199 29.52 0.43 19.39
CA ALA A 199 30.69 1.15 18.88
C ALA A 199 30.59 2.67 19.03
N PHE A 200 29.38 3.20 18.97
CA PHE A 200 29.13 4.64 19.06
C PHE A 200 28.03 4.95 20.06
N LYS A 201 28.18 6.08 20.75
CA LYS A 201 27.19 6.58 21.71
C LYS A 201 25.89 6.97 20.96
N GLU A 202 24.76 6.74 21.61
CA GLU A 202 23.44 7.03 21.04
C GLU A 202 23.29 8.51 20.65
N GLU A 203 23.78 9.43 21.49
CA GLU A 203 23.69 10.87 21.24
C GLU A 203 24.42 11.26 19.95
N LYS A 204 25.55 10.59 19.65
CA LYS A 204 26.33 10.85 18.43
C LYS A 204 25.58 10.36 17.20
N LEU A 205 24.91 9.22 17.29
CA LEU A 205 24.10 8.66 16.21
C LEU A 205 22.84 9.48 15.99
N GLN A 206 22.16 9.90 17.05
CA GLN A 206 21.02 10.81 16.96
C GLN A 206 21.41 12.15 16.32
N GLY A 207 22.62 12.63 16.56
CA GLY A 207 23.16 13.85 15.94
C GLY A 207 23.37 13.79 14.43
N LEU A 208 23.28 12.60 13.80
CA LEU A 208 23.31 12.43 12.34
C LEU A 208 21.93 12.67 11.71
N PHE A 209 20.87 12.55 12.50
CA PHE A 209 19.50 12.66 12.03
C PHE A 209 19.12 14.13 11.82
N GLU A 210 18.40 14.39 10.73
CA GLU A 210 17.71 15.67 10.54
C GLU A 210 16.47 15.74 11.44
N LEU A 211 15.77 14.59 11.56
CA LEU A 211 14.70 14.45 12.53
C LEU A 211 15.26 14.57 13.95
N ASN A 212 14.61 15.38 14.76
CA ASN A 212 15.07 15.59 16.13
C ASN A 212 13.90 15.55 17.12
N LYS A 213 14.21 15.25 18.38
CA LYS A 213 13.23 15.41 19.45
C LYS A 213 12.85 16.87 19.61
N THR A 214 11.61 17.14 20.03
CA THR A 214 11.14 18.49 20.34
C THR A 214 12.06 19.15 21.36
N GLY A 215 12.65 20.26 20.97
CA GLY A 215 13.61 21.04 21.77
C GLY A 215 13.36 22.55 21.68
N THR A 216 14.21 23.34 22.34
CA THR A 216 14.04 24.78 22.47
C THR A 216 13.98 25.53 21.13
N TRP A 217 14.65 25.02 20.09
CA TRP A 217 14.72 25.63 18.77
C TRP A 217 13.87 24.94 17.70
N SER A 218 13.20 23.85 18.04
CA SER A 218 12.42 23.06 17.06
C SER A 218 11.24 23.84 16.44
N TRP A 219 10.76 24.87 17.12
CA TRP A 219 9.70 25.73 16.58
C TRP A 219 10.17 26.60 15.39
N ILE A 220 11.50 26.84 15.26
CA ILE A 220 12.11 27.54 14.11
C ILE A 220 12.44 26.55 12.99
N THR A 221 13.09 25.44 13.33
CA THR A 221 13.62 24.46 12.36
C THR A 221 12.56 23.50 11.85
N GLY A 222 11.53 23.24 12.65
CA GLY A 222 10.45 22.28 12.31
C GLY A 222 10.90 20.81 12.23
N ASN A 223 12.14 20.52 12.64
CA ASN A 223 12.74 19.18 12.57
C ASN A 223 12.21 18.19 13.63
N ASP A 224 11.33 18.65 14.51
CA ASP A 224 10.59 17.82 15.46
C ASP A 224 9.29 17.23 14.86
N LYS A 225 8.93 17.58 13.61
CA LYS A 225 7.78 17.06 12.92
C LYS A 225 8.16 15.75 12.24
N TYR A 226 7.41 14.70 12.55
CA TYR A 226 7.66 13.40 11.94
C TYR A 226 7.25 13.39 10.48
N ALA A 227 8.18 12.98 9.61
CA ALA A 227 7.93 12.63 8.21
C ALA A 227 8.66 11.31 7.88
N ARG A 228 7.99 10.41 7.19
CA ARG A 228 8.52 9.08 6.85
C ARG A 228 9.75 9.18 5.95
N GLU A 229 9.71 10.07 4.99
CA GLU A 229 10.77 10.31 4.01
C GLU A 229 12.06 10.79 4.68
N LEU A 230 11.94 11.71 5.65
CA LEU A 230 13.07 12.18 6.44
C LEU A 230 13.66 11.06 7.30
N LEU A 231 12.82 10.21 7.90
CA LEU A 231 13.31 9.06 8.66
C LEU A 231 14.09 8.10 7.76
N SER A 232 13.61 7.83 6.55
CA SER A 232 14.34 6.98 5.60
C SER A 232 15.69 7.56 5.23
N ALA A 233 15.77 8.86 4.94
CA ALA A 233 17.03 9.55 4.66
C ALA A 233 18.00 9.52 5.87
N ASP A 234 17.48 9.68 7.08
CA ASP A 234 18.29 9.59 8.29
C ASP A 234 18.83 8.19 8.56
N LEU A 235 18.04 7.14 8.24
CA LEU A 235 18.52 5.75 8.33
C LEU A 235 19.58 5.44 7.26
N GLU A 236 19.52 6.04 6.08
CA GLU A 236 20.54 5.95 5.05
C GLU A 236 21.85 6.66 5.52
N LYS A 237 21.75 7.86 6.10
CA LYS A 237 22.90 8.55 6.71
C LYS A 237 23.54 7.72 7.82
N LEU A 238 22.70 7.11 8.67
CA LEU A 238 23.17 6.21 9.72
C LEU A 238 23.93 5.01 9.13
N THR A 239 23.39 4.42 8.08
CA THR A 239 24.02 3.28 7.37
C THR A 239 25.39 3.70 6.80
N SER A 240 25.43 4.79 6.04
CA SER A 240 26.68 5.33 5.49
C SER A 240 27.70 5.63 6.56
N TYR A 241 27.26 6.21 7.69
CA TYR A 241 28.16 6.52 8.81
C TYR A 241 28.89 5.28 9.35
N TYR A 242 28.19 4.14 9.44
CA TYR A 242 28.78 2.89 9.89
C TYR A 242 29.65 2.24 8.81
N LEU A 243 29.22 2.22 7.55
CA LEU A 243 29.97 1.67 6.42
C LEU A 243 31.31 2.40 6.24
N ASP A 244 31.34 3.72 6.45
CA ASP A 244 32.57 4.53 6.34
C ASP A 244 33.54 4.35 7.50
N ARG A 245 33.13 3.56 8.51
CA ARG A 245 33.96 3.31 9.72
C ARG A 245 34.28 1.84 9.94
N GLY A 246 34.17 1.04 8.87
CA GLY A 246 34.55 -0.36 8.86
C GLY A 246 33.45 -1.35 9.19
N TYR A 247 32.24 -0.92 9.39
CA TYR A 247 31.13 -1.81 9.75
C TYR A 247 30.35 -2.26 8.52
N LEU A 248 31.01 -2.98 7.61
CA LEU A 248 30.43 -3.46 6.33
C LEU A 248 29.16 -4.29 6.53
N ASN A 249 29.08 -5.05 7.63
CA ASN A 249 27.92 -5.89 7.98
C ASN A 249 26.86 -5.14 8.80
N PHE A 250 26.94 -3.81 8.86
CA PHE A 250 25.92 -2.99 9.51
C PHE A 250 24.57 -3.17 8.84
N ARG A 251 23.54 -3.24 9.64
CA ARG A 251 22.14 -3.27 9.14
C ARG A 251 21.17 -2.74 10.19
N VAL A 252 20.19 -2.01 9.73
CA VAL A 252 18.99 -1.70 10.50
C VAL A 252 18.09 -2.96 10.47
N LYS A 253 17.87 -3.57 11.64
CA LYS A 253 17.04 -4.79 11.77
C LYS A 253 15.57 -4.46 11.69
N SER A 254 15.15 -3.40 12.36
CA SER A 254 13.77 -2.92 12.35
C SER A 254 13.70 -1.46 12.78
N THR A 255 12.71 -0.77 12.27
CA THR A 255 12.33 0.57 12.71
C THR A 255 10.89 0.53 13.15
N GLN A 256 10.62 0.93 14.39
CA GLN A 256 9.29 1.00 14.97
C GLN A 256 8.94 2.46 15.21
N VAL A 257 7.79 2.87 14.68
CA VAL A 257 7.22 4.19 14.90
C VAL A 257 5.89 4.00 15.59
N SER A 258 5.76 4.54 16.79
CA SER A 258 4.53 4.48 17.57
C SER A 258 4.01 5.87 17.87
N LEU A 259 2.69 5.99 17.88
CA LEU A 259 1.98 7.22 18.21
C LEU A 259 1.38 7.12 19.61
N SER A 260 1.34 8.25 20.30
CA SER A 260 0.53 8.40 21.51
C SER A 260 -0.97 8.20 21.20
N PRO A 261 -1.80 7.91 22.21
CA PRO A 261 -3.24 7.72 22.01
C PRO A 261 -3.95 8.91 21.34
N ASP A 262 -3.49 10.14 21.60
CA ASP A 262 -3.97 11.38 20.96
C ASP A 262 -3.41 11.60 19.55
N LYS A 263 -2.45 10.75 19.11
CA LYS A 263 -1.76 10.83 17.82
C LYS A 263 -0.98 12.14 17.57
N GLU A 264 -0.64 12.86 18.62
CA GLU A 264 0.11 14.11 18.54
C GLU A 264 1.60 13.94 18.92
N THR A 265 1.98 12.76 19.43
CA THR A 265 3.37 12.46 19.85
C THR A 265 3.87 11.20 19.16
N VAL A 266 5.09 11.26 18.64
CA VAL A 266 5.78 10.15 17.96
C VAL A 266 6.95 9.66 18.81
N PHE A 267 7.08 8.34 18.89
CA PHE A 267 8.23 7.64 19.45
C PHE A 267 8.84 6.77 18.36
N ILE A 268 10.14 6.89 18.13
CA ILE A 268 10.86 6.13 17.11
C ILE A 268 11.86 5.22 17.83
N THR A 269 11.87 3.94 17.47
CA THR A 269 12.88 2.99 17.93
C THR A 269 13.55 2.34 16.74
N VAL A 270 14.86 2.50 16.63
CA VAL A 270 15.70 1.93 15.58
C VAL A 270 16.52 0.80 16.18
N ASN A 271 16.23 -0.44 15.80
CA ASN A 271 17.02 -1.60 16.18
C ASN A 271 18.06 -1.88 15.10
N LEU A 272 19.33 -1.92 15.48
CA LEU A 272 20.42 -2.12 14.55
C LEU A 272 21.32 -3.31 14.94
N SER A 273 22.17 -3.70 14.01
CA SER A 273 23.27 -4.65 14.22
C SER A 273 24.50 -4.09 13.55
N GLU A 274 25.55 -3.87 14.32
CA GLU A 274 26.77 -3.22 13.83
C GLU A 274 27.66 -4.15 13.01
N GLY A 275 27.68 -5.44 13.36
CA GLY A 275 28.67 -6.39 12.86
C GLY A 275 30.06 -6.18 13.47
N LYS A 276 31.08 -6.80 12.88
CA LYS A 276 32.48 -6.59 13.24
C LYS A 276 33.07 -5.41 12.47
N LYS A 277 34.00 -4.71 13.08
CA LYS A 277 34.80 -3.69 12.37
C LYS A 277 35.81 -4.40 11.47
N LEU A 278 35.82 -4.04 10.20
CA LEU A 278 36.67 -4.64 9.16
C LEU A 278 37.73 -3.67 8.68
N TYR A 279 38.84 -4.21 8.24
CA TYR A 279 39.98 -3.50 7.68
C TYR A 279 40.22 -4.02 6.27
N ILE A 280 40.87 -3.20 5.43
CA ILE A 280 41.27 -3.60 4.10
C ILE A 280 42.40 -4.63 4.23
N GLY A 281 42.19 -5.83 3.72
CA GLY A 281 43.21 -6.87 3.64
C GLY A 281 44.08 -6.68 2.41
N GLU A 282 43.61 -7.15 1.27
CA GLU A 282 44.30 -7.08 -0.02
C GLU A 282 43.43 -6.31 -1.03
N ILE A 283 44.08 -5.55 -1.93
CA ILE A 283 43.40 -4.86 -3.02
C ILE A 283 43.79 -5.57 -4.34
N ILE A 284 42.82 -6.25 -4.94
CA ILE A 284 43.00 -6.97 -6.22
C ILE A 284 42.37 -6.16 -7.35
N ILE A 285 43.14 -5.89 -8.38
CA ILE A 285 42.67 -5.31 -9.63
C ILE A 285 42.39 -6.45 -10.62
N ALA A 286 41.11 -6.66 -10.94
CA ALA A 286 40.64 -7.72 -11.80
C ALA A 286 40.10 -7.17 -13.14
N GLY A 287 40.03 -8.00 -14.15
CA GLY A 287 39.58 -7.65 -15.49
C GLY A 287 40.74 -7.41 -16.47
N GLU A 288 40.49 -6.66 -17.53
CA GLU A 288 41.51 -6.25 -18.51
C GLU A 288 41.80 -4.75 -18.31
N PRO A 289 42.77 -4.41 -17.45
CA PRO A 289 43.08 -3.03 -17.14
C PRO A 289 43.75 -2.35 -18.35
N ILE A 290 43.15 -1.28 -18.82
CA ILE A 290 43.66 -0.46 -19.93
C ILE A 290 44.83 0.39 -19.48
N LEU A 291 44.77 0.90 -18.24
CA LEU A 291 45.85 1.62 -17.60
C LEU A 291 46.81 0.62 -16.89
N PRO A 292 48.10 0.90 -16.85
CA PRO A 292 49.01 0.13 -16.01
C PRO A 292 48.55 0.04 -14.57
N GLU A 293 48.59 -1.14 -13.95
CA GLU A 293 48.14 -1.40 -12.61
C GLU A 293 48.70 -0.40 -11.59
N LYS A 294 49.96 -0.05 -11.72
CA LYS A 294 50.64 0.96 -10.91
C LYS A 294 49.91 2.32 -10.93
N ASN A 295 49.41 2.72 -12.07
CA ASN A 295 48.71 3.98 -12.25
C ASN A 295 47.30 3.90 -11.60
N ILE A 296 46.60 2.77 -11.74
CA ILE A 296 45.32 2.53 -11.11
C ILE A 296 45.49 2.56 -9.60
N ARG A 297 46.49 1.85 -9.05
CA ARG A 297 46.79 1.85 -7.60
C ARG A 297 47.06 3.24 -7.06
N ALA A 298 47.73 4.11 -7.83
CA ALA A 298 48.01 5.49 -7.43
C ALA A 298 46.76 6.39 -7.36
N LEU A 299 45.66 5.98 -8.05
CA LEU A 299 44.40 6.71 -8.05
C LEU A 299 43.42 6.24 -6.94
N ILE A 300 43.70 5.07 -6.36
CA ILE A 300 42.85 4.48 -5.31
C ILE A 300 43.18 5.17 -3.97
N SER A 301 42.16 5.64 -3.27
CA SER A 301 42.28 6.37 -2.01
C SER A 301 42.24 5.48 -0.76
N ILE A 302 42.38 4.16 -0.95
CA ILE A 302 42.40 3.17 0.16
C ILE A 302 43.70 2.38 0.10
N SER A 303 44.17 1.92 1.24
CA SER A 303 45.41 1.12 1.40
C SER A 303 45.12 -0.12 2.24
N GLU A 304 45.95 -1.14 2.04
CA GLU A 304 45.92 -2.34 2.88
C GLU A 304 46.22 -1.97 4.33
N GLY A 305 45.47 -2.50 5.28
CA GLY A 305 45.52 -2.16 6.69
C GLY A 305 44.63 -1.01 7.11
N ASP A 306 44.08 -0.23 6.17
CA ASP A 306 43.14 0.85 6.50
C ASP A 306 41.81 0.30 7.01
N VAL A 307 41.11 1.10 7.76
CA VAL A 307 39.69 0.79 8.10
C VAL A 307 38.88 0.88 6.85
N PHE A 308 38.04 -0.14 6.57
CA PHE A 308 37.13 -0.10 5.43
C PHE A 308 36.26 1.16 5.45
N SER A 309 36.12 1.81 4.30
CA SER A 309 35.21 2.96 4.11
C SER A 309 34.53 2.85 2.74
N GLN A 310 33.21 2.75 2.74
CA GLN A 310 32.43 2.71 1.50
C GLN A 310 32.60 4.00 0.69
N LEU A 311 32.68 5.15 1.37
CA LEU A 311 32.90 6.44 0.74
C LEU A 311 34.22 6.46 -0.03
N LEU A 312 35.31 5.97 0.57
CA LEU A 312 36.62 5.95 -0.07
C LEU A 312 36.68 4.96 -1.25
N VAL A 313 35.96 3.83 -1.15
CA VAL A 313 35.80 2.90 -2.28
C VAL A 313 35.12 3.59 -3.45
N THR A 314 33.94 4.21 -3.21
CA THR A 314 33.19 4.90 -4.27
C THR A 314 33.93 6.10 -4.85
N GLN A 315 34.70 6.83 -4.02
CA GLN A 315 35.57 7.90 -4.50
C GLN A 315 36.67 7.34 -5.41
N SER A 316 37.31 6.23 -5.05
CA SER A 316 38.34 5.57 -5.85
C SER A 316 37.76 5.11 -7.20
N GLU A 317 36.60 4.47 -7.21
CA GLU A 317 35.87 4.11 -8.45
C GLU A 317 35.68 5.32 -9.37
N SER A 318 35.18 6.43 -8.80
CA SER A 318 34.90 7.65 -9.56
C SER A 318 36.17 8.30 -10.13
N VAL A 319 37.29 8.23 -9.41
CA VAL A 319 38.58 8.77 -9.87
C VAL A 319 39.14 7.92 -10.99
N VAL A 320 39.14 6.59 -10.83
CA VAL A 320 39.63 5.65 -11.87
C VAL A 320 38.76 5.75 -13.13
N GLN A 321 37.43 5.80 -13.00
CA GLN A 321 36.50 5.95 -14.10
C GLN A 321 36.75 7.24 -14.90
N ARG A 322 37.01 8.37 -14.22
CA ARG A 322 37.35 9.64 -14.88
C ARG A 322 38.69 9.56 -15.60
N ALA A 323 39.68 8.91 -15.00
CA ALA A 323 40.98 8.73 -15.63
C ALA A 323 40.86 7.91 -16.94
N LEU A 324 40.08 6.83 -16.91
CA LEU A 324 39.80 6.03 -18.12
C LEU A 324 39.01 6.84 -19.17
N GLY A 325 38.05 7.64 -18.73
CA GLY A 325 37.28 8.53 -19.62
C GLY A 325 38.16 9.54 -20.34
N ASN A 326 39.19 10.09 -19.68
CA ASN A 326 40.18 11.00 -20.29
C ASN A 326 41.05 10.32 -21.34
N GLU A 327 41.28 9.01 -21.21
CA GLU A 327 41.98 8.18 -22.21
C GLU A 327 41.02 7.69 -23.34
N GLY A 328 39.78 8.17 -23.36
CA GLY A 328 38.80 7.83 -24.41
C GLY A 328 37.87 6.66 -24.08
N TYR A 329 37.96 6.07 -22.89
CA TYR A 329 37.13 4.94 -22.46
C TYR A 329 35.96 5.39 -21.62
N SER A 330 35.11 6.23 -22.18
CA SER A 330 33.95 6.83 -21.47
C SER A 330 32.89 5.81 -20.99
N SER A 331 32.86 4.62 -21.55
CA SER A 331 31.92 3.53 -21.18
C SER A 331 32.54 2.53 -20.20
N ALA A 332 33.74 2.79 -19.66
CA ALA A 332 34.34 1.91 -18.67
C ALA A 332 33.49 1.86 -17.39
N SER A 333 33.20 0.67 -16.89
CA SER A 333 32.53 0.46 -15.61
C SER A 333 33.56 -0.03 -14.59
N ILE A 334 33.64 0.67 -13.48
CA ILE A 334 34.50 0.34 -12.35
C ILE A 334 33.61 0.01 -11.17
N SER A 335 33.90 -1.08 -10.48
CA SER A 335 33.16 -1.50 -9.29
C SER A 335 34.12 -2.06 -8.24
N GLY A 336 34.13 -1.49 -7.05
CA GLY A 336 34.84 -2.00 -5.89
C GLY A 336 33.93 -2.97 -5.12
N ILE A 337 34.25 -4.25 -5.18
CA ILE A 337 33.46 -5.30 -4.54
C ILE A 337 34.19 -5.76 -3.27
N PRO A 338 33.71 -5.43 -2.06
CA PRO A 338 34.32 -5.92 -0.83
C PRO A 338 33.97 -7.40 -0.62
N GLU A 339 35.00 -8.21 -0.46
CA GLU A 339 34.86 -9.60 -0.03
C GLU A 339 35.37 -9.76 1.39
N VAL A 340 34.55 -10.38 2.28
CA VAL A 340 34.95 -10.61 3.66
C VAL A 340 35.70 -11.94 3.76
N VAL A 341 36.98 -11.86 4.04
CA VAL A 341 37.83 -13.03 4.27
C VAL A 341 37.98 -13.21 5.79
N GLU A 342 37.54 -14.35 6.30
CA GLU A 342 37.86 -14.75 7.70
C GLU A 342 39.31 -15.26 7.73
N MET A 343 40.20 -14.49 8.33
CA MET A 343 41.52 -15.02 8.69
C MET A 343 41.34 -16.05 9.77
N SER A 344 41.42 -17.33 9.43
CA SER A 344 41.67 -18.36 10.44
C SER A 344 43.05 -18.07 11.01
N LEU A 345 43.11 -17.63 12.27
CA LEU A 345 44.33 -17.70 13.05
C LEU A 345 44.71 -19.18 13.07
N ARG A 346 45.66 -19.59 12.24
CA ARG A 346 46.41 -20.82 12.50
C ARG A 346 47.05 -20.59 13.86
N ALA A 347 46.55 -21.29 14.86
CA ALA A 347 47.32 -21.51 16.07
C ALA A 347 48.58 -22.26 15.59
N ASP A 348 49.69 -21.56 15.59
CA ASP A 348 50.99 -22.21 15.52
C ASP A 348 51.07 -23.07 16.80
N GLU A 349 50.95 -24.36 16.62
CA GLU A 349 51.35 -25.37 17.61
C GLU A 349 52.88 -25.30 17.62
N ASP A 350 53.41 -24.75 18.70
CA ASP A 350 54.74 -25.04 19.22
C ASP A 350 54.63 -25.81 20.56
#